data_f6729490fd6fc35215035ba5a7ebf42b
#
_entry.id   f6729490fd6fc35215035ba5a7ebf42b
#
_cell.length_a   1.000
_cell.length_b   1.000
_cell.length_c   1.000
_cell.angle_alpha   90.00
_cell.angle_beta   90.00
_cell.angle_gamma   90.00
#
_symmetry.space_group_name_H-M   'P 1'
#
loop_
_entity.id
_entity.type
_entity.pdbx_description
1 polymer ?
#
loop_
_entity_poly.entity_id
_entity_poly.type
_entity_poly.pdbx_seq_one_letter_code
_entity_poly.pdbx_strand_id
1 'polypeptide(L)'
;LSVSRWIEGKGKDFFALTKRQGLEGIVAKRKDGKYHIGKRTRDWIKIKVMQDEDLLICGYQPDENGDVKDLVLGYKDENGKLKNRGKVYLGVSKEDKKIVREFAKKNTVARAWFDQYKNVIWLKPELVGTAHFMQETENGTMRQPVFKGIRDDK
;
A
#
# COMPACT_ATOMS: atom_id res chain seq x y z
N LEU A 1 -31.35 14.20 -1.38
CA LEU A 1 -30.10 14.96 -1.37
C LEU A 1 -29.58 15.06 0.05
N SER A 2 -28.50 14.34 0.38
CA SER A 2 -27.83 14.49 1.66
C SER A 2 -26.81 15.62 1.59
N VAL A 3 -26.89 16.56 2.51
CA VAL A 3 -25.91 17.62 2.65
C VAL A 3 -24.68 17.06 3.34
N SER A 4 -23.50 17.29 2.77
CA SER A 4 -22.24 16.88 3.39
C SER A 4 -22.07 17.55 4.76
N ARG A 5 -21.70 16.78 5.77
CA ARG A 5 -21.38 17.34 7.09
C ARG A 5 -20.03 18.07 7.03
N TRP A 6 -19.95 19.20 7.68
CA TRP A 6 -18.73 20.00 7.77
C TRP A 6 -18.50 20.51 9.19
N ILE A 7 -17.24 20.74 9.53
CA ILE A 7 -16.82 21.27 10.83
C ILE A 7 -15.76 22.35 10.58
N GLU A 8 -15.91 23.49 11.22
CA GLU A 8 -14.99 24.60 11.11
C GLU A 8 -13.89 24.53 12.18
N GLY A 9 -12.63 24.68 11.77
CA GLY A 9 -11.50 24.87 12.69
C GLY A 9 -11.01 23.64 13.47
N LYS A 10 -11.69 22.49 13.38
CA LYS A 10 -11.33 21.27 14.13
C LYS A 10 -10.95 20.10 13.21
N GLY A 11 -10.16 20.38 12.17
CA GLY A 11 -9.82 19.40 11.14
C GLY A 11 -9.13 18.15 11.66
N LYS A 12 -8.23 18.27 12.65
CA LYS A 12 -7.53 17.13 13.24
C LYS A 12 -8.47 16.19 13.98
N ASP A 13 -9.39 16.73 14.77
CA ASP A 13 -10.38 15.94 15.52
C ASP A 13 -11.36 15.27 14.57
N PHE A 14 -11.77 15.97 13.54
CA PHE A 14 -12.66 15.44 12.51
C PHE A 14 -12.00 14.32 11.71
N PHE A 15 -10.72 14.46 11.38
CA PHE A 15 -9.95 13.41 10.72
C PHE A 15 -9.81 12.17 11.60
N ALA A 16 -9.55 12.34 12.91
CA ALA A 16 -9.47 11.23 13.85
C ALA A 16 -10.80 10.48 13.94
N LEU A 17 -11.93 11.20 13.97
CA LEU A 17 -13.27 10.60 13.96
C LEU A 17 -13.52 9.84 12.65
N THR A 18 -13.16 10.41 11.52
CA THR A 18 -13.24 9.79 10.19
C THR A 18 -12.49 8.47 10.13
N LYS A 19 -11.29 8.44 10.69
CA LYS A 19 -10.47 7.21 10.79
C LYS A 19 -11.16 6.15 11.65
N ARG A 20 -11.76 6.52 12.78
CA ARG A 20 -12.50 5.59 13.66
C ARG A 20 -13.74 5.01 12.97
N GLN A 21 -14.38 5.78 12.10
CA GLN A 21 -15.57 5.35 11.35
C GLN A 21 -15.26 4.59 10.06
N GLY A 22 -13.98 4.35 9.76
CA GLY A 22 -13.56 3.61 8.56
C GLY A 22 -13.84 4.34 7.24
N LEU A 23 -13.95 5.67 7.27
CA LEU A 23 -14.14 6.48 6.07
C LEU A 23 -12.82 6.74 5.34
N GLU A 24 -12.88 7.01 4.03
CA GLU A 24 -11.69 7.21 3.17
C GLU A 24 -10.83 8.42 3.57
N GLY A 25 -11.42 9.43 4.18
CA GLY A 25 -10.72 10.65 4.54
C GLY A 25 -11.66 11.86 4.59
N ILE A 26 -11.07 13.02 4.61
CA ILE A 26 -11.77 14.30 4.63
C ILE A 26 -11.27 15.21 3.51
N VAL A 27 -12.08 16.20 3.17
CA VAL A 27 -11.67 17.29 2.28
C VAL A 27 -11.55 18.57 3.12
N ALA A 28 -10.33 19.10 3.22
CA ALA A 28 -10.08 20.40 3.85
C ALA A 28 -10.26 21.49 2.81
N LYS A 29 -11.11 22.46 3.10
CA LYS A 29 -11.39 23.61 2.22
C LYS A 29 -11.02 24.90 2.92
N ARG A 30 -10.39 25.81 2.18
CA ARG A 30 -10.21 27.19 2.70
C ARG A 30 -11.57 27.88 2.78
N LYS A 31 -11.85 28.54 3.91
CA LYS A 31 -13.11 29.24 4.15
C LYS A 31 -13.39 30.35 3.11
N ASP A 32 -12.33 31.05 2.70
CA ASP A 32 -12.34 32.12 1.70
C ASP A 32 -12.00 31.65 0.28
N GLY A 33 -11.87 30.32 0.09
CA GLY A 33 -11.55 29.73 -1.19
C GLY A 33 -12.69 29.84 -2.21
N LYS A 34 -12.34 30.21 -3.45
CA LYS A 34 -13.30 30.25 -4.55
C LYS A 34 -13.40 28.90 -5.25
N TYR A 35 -14.59 28.56 -5.70
CA TYR A 35 -14.79 27.37 -6.53
C TYR A 35 -14.32 27.61 -7.96
N HIS A 36 -13.36 26.82 -8.41
CA HIS A 36 -12.83 26.87 -9.76
C HIS A 36 -13.24 25.63 -10.55
N ILE A 37 -14.14 25.80 -11.51
CA ILE A 37 -14.61 24.69 -12.35
C ILE A 37 -13.45 24.14 -13.19
N GLY A 38 -13.25 22.81 -13.11
CA GLY A 38 -12.26 22.09 -13.93
C GLY A 38 -10.79 22.36 -13.59
N LYS A 39 -10.49 23.08 -12.51
CA LYS A 39 -9.11 23.38 -12.09
C LYS A 39 -8.79 22.74 -10.73
N ARG A 40 -7.57 22.23 -10.59
CA ARG A 40 -7.06 21.81 -9.28
C ARG A 40 -6.43 23.01 -8.58
N THR A 41 -6.97 23.39 -7.44
CA THR A 41 -6.43 24.48 -6.62
C THR A 41 -6.02 23.94 -5.25
N ARG A 42 -5.18 24.69 -4.53
CA ARG A 42 -4.80 24.38 -3.14
C ARG A 42 -5.88 24.76 -2.13
N ASP A 43 -6.99 25.31 -2.56
CA ASP A 43 -8.10 25.70 -1.69
C ASP A 43 -8.88 24.48 -1.20
N TRP A 44 -8.78 23.37 -1.89
CA TRP A 44 -9.40 22.09 -1.54
C TRP A 44 -8.32 20.99 -1.47
N ILE A 45 -8.09 20.45 -0.29
CA ILE A 45 -7.07 19.42 -0.06
C ILE A 45 -7.77 18.15 0.42
N LYS A 46 -7.56 17.06 -0.30
CA LYS A 46 -8.01 15.73 0.15
C LYS A 46 -7.00 15.17 1.14
N ILE A 47 -7.46 14.84 2.32
CA ILE A 47 -6.68 14.17 3.37
C ILE A 47 -7.22 12.75 3.51
N LYS A 48 -6.43 11.78 3.07
CA LYS A 48 -6.83 10.37 3.03
C LYS A 48 -6.45 9.66 4.32
N VAL A 49 -7.32 8.75 4.77
CA VAL A 49 -6.99 7.81 5.84
C VAL A 49 -6.14 6.70 5.24
N MET A 50 -4.92 6.54 5.76
CA MET A 50 -3.97 5.51 5.32
C MET A 50 -3.73 4.52 6.46
N GLN A 51 -3.41 3.27 6.09
CA GLN A 51 -3.08 2.20 7.03
C GLN A 51 -1.68 1.68 6.72
N ASP A 52 -0.95 1.29 7.75
CA ASP A 52 0.34 0.61 7.61
C ASP A 52 0.19 -0.85 8.02
N GLU A 53 0.77 -1.73 7.24
CA GLU A 53 0.77 -3.17 7.52
C GLU A 53 2.14 -3.77 7.22
N ASP A 54 2.65 -4.60 8.12
CA ASP A 54 3.86 -5.38 7.90
C ASP A 54 3.50 -6.67 7.18
N LEU A 55 4.08 -6.87 6.00
CA LEU A 55 3.75 -7.96 5.11
C LEU A 55 5.00 -8.74 4.68
N LEU A 56 4.79 -9.99 4.32
CA LEU A 56 5.85 -10.83 3.77
C LEU A 56 6.05 -10.53 2.29
N ILE A 57 7.31 -10.46 1.88
CA ILE A 57 7.68 -10.37 0.47
C ILE A 57 7.69 -11.79 -0.10
N CYS A 58 6.69 -12.12 -0.90
CA CYS A 58 6.51 -13.46 -1.46
C CYS A 58 7.22 -13.66 -2.79
N GLY A 59 7.54 -12.57 -3.47
CA GLY A 59 8.21 -12.60 -4.76
C GLY A 59 8.31 -11.21 -5.39
N TYR A 60 8.86 -11.15 -6.59
CA TYR A 60 8.92 -9.92 -7.37
C TYR A 60 8.74 -10.20 -8.85
N GLN A 61 8.19 -9.24 -9.57
CA GLN A 61 8.17 -9.25 -11.02
C GLN A 61 9.38 -8.49 -11.54
N PRO A 62 10.21 -9.10 -12.40
CA PRO A 62 11.34 -8.40 -12.99
C PRO A 62 10.90 -7.43 -14.08
N ASP A 63 11.69 -6.38 -14.28
CA ASP A 63 11.60 -5.51 -15.44
C ASP A 63 12.34 -6.09 -16.65
N GLU A 64 12.43 -5.33 -17.74
CA GLU A 64 13.12 -5.73 -18.96
C GLU A 64 14.63 -6.05 -18.75
N ASN A 65 15.22 -5.47 -17.73
CA ASN A 65 16.62 -5.66 -17.36
C ASN A 65 16.83 -6.76 -16.31
N GLY A 66 15.76 -7.40 -15.86
CA GLY A 66 15.79 -8.39 -14.79
C GLY A 66 15.86 -7.80 -13.39
N ASP A 67 15.70 -6.49 -13.23
CA ASP A 67 15.66 -5.83 -11.93
C ASP A 67 14.25 -5.89 -11.32
N VAL A 68 14.15 -5.62 -10.04
CA VAL A 68 12.88 -5.63 -9.31
C VAL A 68 11.98 -4.48 -9.80
N LYS A 69 10.83 -4.83 -10.36
CA LYS A 69 9.79 -3.88 -10.77
C LYS A 69 8.71 -3.78 -9.70
N ASP A 70 7.98 -4.85 -9.50
CA ASP A 70 6.90 -4.94 -8.53
C ASP A 70 7.23 -5.97 -7.46
N LEU A 71 6.88 -5.68 -6.20
CA LEU A 71 6.92 -6.66 -5.11
C LEU A 71 5.55 -7.29 -4.94
N VAL A 72 5.51 -8.61 -4.79
CA VAL A 72 4.29 -9.36 -4.45
C VAL A 72 4.29 -9.59 -2.94
N LEU A 73 3.27 -9.06 -2.28
CA LEU A 73 3.15 -9.09 -0.83
C LEU A 73 2.05 -10.05 -0.37
N GLY A 74 2.26 -10.64 0.79
CA GLY A 74 1.31 -11.56 1.40
C GLY A 74 1.40 -11.59 2.91
N TYR A 75 0.50 -12.33 3.51
CA TYR A 75 0.47 -12.55 4.96
C TYR A 75 0.10 -14.01 5.25
N LYS A 76 0.46 -14.48 6.42
CA LYS A 76 0.00 -15.80 6.90
C LYS A 76 -1.28 -15.63 7.68
N ASP A 77 -2.29 -16.43 7.35
CA ASP A 77 -3.54 -16.48 8.11
C ASP A 77 -3.38 -17.25 9.43
N GLU A 78 -4.47 -17.41 10.16
CA GLU A 78 -4.50 -18.12 11.44
C GLU A 78 -4.00 -19.58 11.34
N ASN A 79 -4.16 -20.20 10.17
CA ASN A 79 -3.72 -21.56 9.89
C ASN A 79 -2.28 -21.64 9.35
N GLY A 80 -1.59 -20.50 9.26
CA GLY A 80 -0.25 -20.41 8.67
C GLY A 80 -0.22 -20.46 7.15
N LYS A 81 -1.39 -20.40 6.48
CA LYS A 81 -1.49 -20.39 5.03
C LYS A 81 -1.17 -19.00 4.49
N LEU A 82 -0.35 -18.95 3.44
CA LEU A 82 0.03 -17.70 2.80
C LEU A 82 -1.13 -17.17 1.94
N LYS A 83 -1.52 -15.93 2.21
CA LYS A 83 -2.59 -15.21 1.51
C LYS A 83 -2.02 -14.03 0.75
N ASN A 84 -2.57 -13.77 -0.43
CA ASN A 84 -2.18 -12.64 -1.25
C ASN A 84 -2.68 -11.32 -0.68
N ARG A 85 -1.78 -10.32 -0.64
CA ARG A 85 -2.12 -8.95 -0.23
C ARG A 85 -2.02 -7.93 -1.37
N GLY A 86 -1.49 -8.34 -2.51
CA GLY A 86 -1.35 -7.51 -3.69
C GLY A 86 0.08 -7.22 -4.08
N LYS A 87 0.23 -6.41 -5.12
CA LYS A 87 1.53 -5.96 -5.62
C LYS A 87 1.75 -4.50 -5.27
N VAL A 88 3.01 -4.13 -5.07
CA VAL A 88 3.42 -2.75 -4.85
C VAL A 88 4.68 -2.43 -5.66
N TYR A 89 4.69 -1.26 -6.27
CA TYR A 89 5.86 -0.74 -7.00
C TYR A 89 6.29 0.64 -6.49
N LEU A 90 5.33 1.46 -6.05
CA LEU A 90 5.61 2.78 -5.51
C LEU A 90 6.33 2.69 -4.17
N GLY A 91 7.34 3.50 -3.99
CA GLY A 91 8.08 3.60 -2.74
C GLY A 91 9.18 2.56 -2.54
N VAL A 92 9.35 1.61 -3.46
CA VAL A 92 10.44 0.63 -3.40
C VAL A 92 11.75 1.34 -3.73
N SER A 93 12.63 1.46 -2.74
CA SER A 93 13.92 2.13 -2.91
C SER A 93 14.95 1.24 -3.64
N LYS A 94 16.04 1.84 -4.08
CA LYS A 94 17.15 1.09 -4.68
C LYS A 94 17.76 0.09 -3.70
N GLU A 95 17.82 0.45 -2.43
CA GLU A 95 18.31 -0.42 -1.36
C GLU A 95 17.39 -1.61 -1.15
N ASP A 96 16.05 -1.38 -1.12
CA ASP A 96 15.08 -2.46 -1.02
C ASP A 96 15.19 -3.44 -2.17
N LYS A 97 15.33 -2.95 -3.39
CA LYS A 97 15.56 -3.77 -4.58
C LYS A 97 16.84 -4.61 -4.48
N LYS A 98 17.90 -4.01 -3.97
CA LYS A 98 19.17 -4.70 -3.74
C LYS A 98 19.01 -5.83 -2.72
N ILE A 99 18.35 -5.57 -1.59
CA ILE A 99 18.09 -6.57 -0.54
C ILE A 99 17.27 -7.73 -1.11
N VAL A 100 16.24 -7.45 -1.88
CA VAL A 100 15.40 -8.48 -2.52
C VAL A 100 16.22 -9.32 -3.51
N ARG A 101 17.03 -8.70 -4.34
CA ARG A 101 17.91 -9.43 -5.29
C ARG A 101 18.95 -10.30 -4.60
N GLU A 102 19.58 -9.80 -3.55
CA GLU A 102 20.55 -10.56 -2.76
C GLU A 102 19.88 -11.76 -2.06
N PHE A 103 18.72 -11.54 -1.48
CA PHE A 103 17.92 -12.59 -0.88
C PHE A 103 17.50 -13.65 -1.89
N ALA A 104 17.10 -13.22 -3.09
CA ALA A 104 16.67 -14.11 -4.17
C ALA A 104 17.76 -15.08 -4.63
N LYS A 105 19.03 -14.72 -4.54
CA LYS A 105 20.14 -15.59 -4.97
C LYS A 105 20.14 -16.96 -4.27
N LYS A 106 19.66 -17.03 -3.04
CA LYS A 106 19.67 -18.25 -2.22
C LYS A 106 18.29 -18.73 -1.77
N ASN A 107 17.25 -17.94 -2.02
CA ASN A 107 15.93 -18.16 -1.42
C ASN A 107 14.78 -18.13 -2.44
N THR A 108 15.06 -18.43 -3.70
CA THR A 108 14.03 -18.63 -4.70
C THR A 108 13.34 -19.97 -4.51
N VAL A 109 12.04 -20.01 -4.80
CA VAL A 109 11.24 -21.23 -4.80
C VAL A 109 10.63 -21.47 -6.18
N ALA A 110 10.56 -22.73 -6.58
CA ALA A 110 10.00 -23.09 -7.88
C ALA A 110 8.46 -23.02 -7.90
N ARG A 111 7.84 -23.13 -6.73
CA ARG A 111 6.38 -23.12 -6.59
C ARG A 111 5.84 -21.68 -6.56
N ALA A 112 4.83 -21.40 -7.37
CA ALA A 112 4.08 -20.16 -7.26
C ALA A 112 3.25 -20.14 -5.96
N TRP A 113 3.33 -19.05 -5.22
CA TRP A 113 2.46 -18.86 -4.05
C TRP A 113 1.05 -18.44 -4.45
N PHE A 114 0.95 -17.65 -5.55
CA PHE A 114 -0.32 -17.14 -6.05
C PHE A 114 -0.39 -17.31 -7.58
N ASP A 115 -1.39 -18.00 -8.08
CA ASP A 115 -1.52 -18.36 -9.50
C ASP A 115 -1.93 -17.17 -10.38
N GLN A 116 -2.46 -16.12 -9.80
CA GLN A 116 -2.95 -14.94 -10.52
C GLN A 116 -1.85 -14.04 -11.10
N TYR A 117 -0.61 -14.19 -10.65
CA TYR A 117 0.51 -13.40 -11.12
C TYR A 117 1.42 -14.23 -12.04
N LYS A 118 1.77 -13.65 -13.19
CA LYS A 118 2.68 -14.25 -14.16
C LYS A 118 4.04 -13.57 -14.11
N ASN A 119 5.08 -14.25 -14.56
CA ASN A 119 6.45 -13.75 -14.60
C ASN A 119 6.97 -13.27 -13.22
N VAL A 120 6.65 -14.01 -12.18
CA VAL A 120 7.09 -13.70 -10.83
C VAL A 120 8.23 -14.63 -10.45
N ILE A 121 9.30 -14.05 -9.90
CA ILE A 121 10.35 -14.81 -9.23
C ILE A 121 9.89 -14.99 -7.78
N TRP A 122 9.46 -16.19 -7.45
CA TRP A 122 8.92 -16.51 -6.12
C TRP A 122 10.04 -16.73 -5.13
N LEU A 123 9.86 -16.19 -3.93
CA LEU A 123 10.83 -16.23 -2.83
C LEU A 123 10.27 -16.95 -1.63
N LYS A 124 11.16 -17.45 -0.77
CA LYS A 124 10.75 -17.86 0.58
C LYS A 124 10.16 -16.65 1.30
N PRO A 125 8.98 -16.77 1.93
CA PRO A 125 8.29 -15.65 2.57
C PRO A 125 8.91 -15.33 3.96
N GLU A 126 10.14 -14.87 3.96
CA GLU A 126 10.91 -14.57 5.18
C GLU A 126 11.20 -13.07 5.34
N LEU A 127 11.34 -12.34 4.20
CA LEU A 127 11.52 -10.89 4.25
C LEU A 127 10.20 -10.20 4.61
N VAL A 128 10.27 -9.27 5.55
CA VAL A 128 9.14 -8.44 5.98
C VAL A 128 9.33 -7.01 5.51
N GLY A 129 8.30 -6.43 4.93
CA GLY A 129 8.27 -5.04 4.54
C GLY A 129 7.00 -4.36 4.99
N THR A 130 7.04 -3.05 5.20
CA THR A 130 5.87 -2.25 5.56
C THR A 130 5.25 -1.65 4.31
N ALA A 131 3.96 -1.85 4.13
CA ALA A 131 3.17 -1.21 3.08
C ALA A 131 2.17 -0.22 3.67
N HIS A 132 2.01 0.88 2.98
CA HIS A 132 1.09 1.96 3.33
C HIS A 132 0.01 2.02 2.26
N PHE A 133 -1.26 1.92 2.63
CA PHE A 133 -2.38 1.82 1.68
C PHE A 133 -3.64 2.49 2.23
N MET A 134 -4.58 2.81 1.33
CA MET A 134 -5.82 3.49 1.72
C MET A 134 -6.81 2.54 2.41
N GLN A 135 -7.11 1.43 1.77
CA GLN A 135 -8.10 0.46 2.22
C GLN A 135 -7.93 -0.85 1.46
N GLU A 136 -8.61 -1.88 1.93
CA GLU A 136 -8.69 -3.15 1.23
C GLU A 136 -9.69 -3.09 0.08
N THR A 137 -9.41 -3.85 -0.98
CA THR A 137 -10.38 -4.16 -2.02
C THR A 137 -11.28 -5.31 -1.57
N GLU A 138 -12.36 -5.55 -2.30
CA GLU A 138 -13.25 -6.70 -2.03
C GLU A 138 -12.51 -8.05 -2.05
N ASN A 139 -11.42 -8.15 -2.79
CA ASN A 139 -10.59 -9.36 -2.89
C ASN A 139 -9.52 -9.46 -1.78
N GLY A 140 -9.54 -8.57 -0.79
CA GLY A 140 -8.57 -8.56 0.30
C GLY A 140 -7.19 -8.02 -0.07
N THR A 141 -7.02 -7.38 -1.23
CA THR A 141 -5.78 -6.75 -1.64
C THR A 141 -5.75 -5.26 -1.27
N MET A 142 -4.56 -4.66 -1.28
CA MET A 142 -4.39 -3.26 -0.95
C MET A 142 -4.77 -2.33 -2.10
N ARG A 143 -5.46 -1.24 -1.78
CA ARG A 143 -5.76 -0.17 -2.73
C ARG A 143 -4.72 0.95 -2.62
N GLN A 144 -4.12 1.31 -3.75
CA GLN A 144 -3.08 2.34 -3.86
C GLN A 144 -1.92 2.15 -2.86
N PRO A 145 -1.27 0.98 -2.84
CA PRO A 145 -0.21 0.73 -1.88
C PRO A 145 1.07 1.51 -2.21
N VAL A 146 1.78 1.91 -1.16
CA VAL A 146 3.13 2.48 -1.23
C VAL A 146 4.03 1.68 -0.29
N PHE A 147 5.15 1.22 -0.79
CA PHE A 147 6.12 0.49 0.02
C PHE A 147 6.95 1.45 0.86
N LYS A 148 7.12 1.14 2.14
CA LYS A 148 7.85 2.00 3.08
C LYS A 148 9.27 1.52 3.38
N GLY A 149 9.55 0.27 3.15
CA GLY A 149 10.87 -0.32 3.35
C GLY A 149 10.82 -1.72 3.93
N ILE A 150 11.92 -2.42 3.79
CA ILE A 150 12.12 -3.74 4.39
C ILE A 150 12.48 -3.56 5.87
N ARG A 151 11.91 -4.40 6.71
CA ARG A 151 12.15 -4.39 8.15
C ARG A 151 13.16 -5.45 8.55
N ASP A 152 14.26 -5.02 9.15
CA ASP A 152 15.31 -5.92 9.63
C ASP A 152 15.02 -6.48 11.02
N ASP A 153 14.05 -5.91 11.73
CA ASP A 153 13.70 -6.25 13.11
C ASP A 153 12.59 -7.30 13.24
N LYS A 154 12.19 -7.90 12.12
CA LYS A 154 11.11 -8.91 12.13
C LYS A 154 11.40 -10.14 11.30
#